data_1b56318808bb17bf7e3d36595fe1165d
#
_entry.id   1b56318808bb17bf7e3d36595fe1165d
#
_cell.length_a   1.000
_cell.length_b   1.000
_cell.length_c   1.000
_cell.angle_alpha   90.00
_cell.angle_beta   90.00
_cell.angle_gamma   90.00
#
_symmetry.space_group_name_H-M   'P 1'
#
loop_
_entity.id
_entity.type
_entity.pdbx_description
1 polymer ?
#
loop_
_entity_poly.entity_id
_entity_poly.type
_entity_poly.pdbx_seq_one_letter_code
_entity_poly.pdbx_strand_id
1 'polypeptide(L)'
;MSTPLLAPVMVPVCPVDELPPGRRLLIEADRLQIVITNVDGRLYAFRNVCPHQGAPLMCGPITGTMVASAPHQYEYGCDNEIVRCPLHGWEFHMATGKSVAQRDTVSIKTYPVETNAEHILIQLPRQPENFAVHSAR
;
A
#
# COMPACT_ATOMS: atom_id res chain seq x y z
N MET A 1 19.73 9.89 27.65
CA MET A 1 20.18 10.24 26.27
C MET A 1 19.06 9.93 25.33
N SER A 2 18.55 10.94 24.65
CA SER A 2 17.48 10.75 23.70
C SER A 2 17.98 9.94 22.51
N THR A 3 17.20 8.94 22.10
CA THR A 3 17.48 8.25 20.86
C THR A 3 17.33 9.25 19.72
N PRO A 4 18.34 9.44 18.89
CA PRO A 4 18.16 10.32 17.75
C PRO A 4 17.02 9.82 16.90
N LEU A 5 16.15 10.72 16.47
CA LEU A 5 15.13 10.40 15.50
C LEU A 5 15.87 9.92 14.24
N LEU A 6 15.71 8.65 13.92
CA LEU A 6 16.30 8.09 12.72
C LEU A 6 15.62 8.74 11.53
N ALA A 7 16.40 9.37 10.68
CA ALA A 7 15.89 9.93 9.44
C ALA A 7 15.33 8.78 8.58
N PRO A 8 14.22 8.99 7.88
CA PRO A 8 13.75 8.01 6.93
C PRO A 8 14.79 7.73 5.87
N VAL A 9 14.86 6.49 5.44
CA VAL A 9 15.80 6.05 4.41
C VAL A 9 15.06 5.57 3.19
N MET A 10 15.63 5.81 2.02
CA MET A 10 15.11 5.27 0.77
C MET A 10 15.81 3.95 0.48
N VAL A 11 15.05 2.88 0.37
CA VAL A 11 15.58 1.54 0.18
C VAL A 11 15.20 1.06 -1.22
N PRO A 12 16.18 0.63 -2.05
CA PRO A 12 15.85 0.06 -3.36
C PRO A 12 15.04 -1.23 -3.21
N VAL A 13 13.95 -1.33 -3.97
CA VAL A 13 13.08 -2.51 -3.95
C VAL A 13 13.41 -3.43 -5.12
N CYS A 14 13.37 -2.89 -6.33
CA CYS A 14 13.58 -3.68 -7.55
C CYS A 14 13.84 -2.75 -8.72
N PRO A 15 14.37 -3.28 -9.84
CA PRO A 15 14.38 -2.53 -11.09
C PRO A 15 12.96 -2.12 -11.51
N VAL A 16 12.85 -0.98 -12.15
CA VAL A 16 11.53 -0.42 -12.54
C VAL A 16 10.74 -1.41 -13.39
N ASP A 17 11.41 -2.12 -14.29
CA ASP A 17 10.75 -3.06 -15.19
C ASP A 17 10.29 -4.36 -14.52
N GLU A 18 10.67 -4.62 -13.28
CA GLU A 18 10.18 -5.76 -12.52
C GLU A 18 8.84 -5.51 -11.84
N LEU A 19 8.36 -4.27 -11.86
CA LEU A 19 7.04 -3.94 -11.34
C LEU A 19 6.20 -3.25 -12.42
N PRO A 20 5.81 -3.97 -13.46
CA PRO A 20 4.95 -3.42 -14.49
C PRO A 20 3.53 -3.18 -13.98
N PRO A 21 2.71 -2.39 -14.69
CA PRO A 21 1.32 -2.18 -14.30
C PRO A 21 0.57 -3.50 -14.08
N GLY A 22 -0.18 -3.54 -12.98
CA GLY A 22 -0.96 -4.72 -12.59
C GLY A 22 -0.23 -5.70 -11.69
N ARG A 23 1.06 -5.49 -11.44
CA ARG A 23 1.84 -6.39 -10.59
C ARG A 23 1.93 -5.88 -9.16
N ARG A 24 1.99 -6.81 -8.23
CA ARG A 24 2.23 -6.54 -6.81
C ARG A 24 3.44 -7.34 -6.34
N LEU A 25 4.20 -6.76 -5.43
CA LEU A 25 5.28 -7.45 -4.75
C LEU A 25 5.08 -7.35 -3.25
N LEU A 26 5.51 -8.38 -2.54
CA LEU A 26 5.53 -8.38 -1.08
C LEU A 26 6.94 -8.08 -0.62
N ILE A 27 7.10 -7.05 0.19
CA ILE A 27 8.36 -6.66 0.80
C ILE A 27 8.35 -7.14 2.24
N GLU A 28 9.38 -7.85 2.64
CA GLU A 28 9.64 -8.15 4.04
C GLU A 28 10.84 -7.31 4.50
N ALA A 29 10.59 -6.40 5.42
CA ALA A 29 11.61 -5.54 6.01
C ALA A 29 11.58 -5.75 7.52
N ASP A 30 12.52 -6.54 8.02
CA ASP A 30 12.54 -7.03 9.40
C ASP A 30 11.23 -7.78 9.69
N ARG A 31 10.38 -7.23 10.55
CA ARG A 31 9.08 -7.84 10.87
C ARG A 31 7.92 -7.24 10.11
N LEU A 32 8.19 -6.24 9.27
CA LEU A 32 7.15 -5.60 8.50
C LEU A 32 6.92 -6.33 7.19
N GLN A 33 5.67 -6.52 6.84
CA GLN A 33 5.26 -6.96 5.52
C GLN A 33 4.57 -5.80 4.82
N ILE A 34 5.08 -5.43 3.66
CA ILE A 34 4.61 -4.28 2.90
C ILE A 34 4.27 -4.73 1.49
N VAL A 35 3.09 -4.32 1.02
CA VAL A 35 2.70 -4.54 -0.37
C VAL A 35 3.11 -3.33 -1.17
N ILE A 36 3.82 -3.54 -2.28
CA ILE A 36 4.05 -2.50 -3.27
C ILE A 36 3.38 -2.91 -4.57
N THR A 37 2.66 -1.99 -5.19
CA THR A 37 1.89 -2.29 -6.39
C THR A 37 1.98 -1.16 -7.40
N ASN A 38 1.93 -1.54 -8.66
CA ASN A 38 1.83 -0.60 -9.78
C ASN A 38 0.41 -0.69 -10.33
N VAL A 39 -0.32 0.40 -10.22
CA VAL A 39 -1.68 0.50 -10.72
C VAL A 39 -1.71 1.56 -11.81
N ASP A 40 -1.70 1.13 -13.06
CA ASP A 40 -1.73 2.01 -14.22
C ASP A 40 -0.62 3.08 -14.21
N GLY A 41 0.55 2.71 -13.73
CA GLY A 41 1.71 3.60 -13.64
C GLY A 41 1.84 4.34 -12.32
N ARG A 42 0.85 4.24 -11.43
CA ARG A 42 0.92 4.80 -10.09
C ARG A 42 1.41 3.75 -9.10
N LEU A 43 2.40 4.11 -8.31
CA LEU A 43 2.99 3.20 -7.34
C LEU A 43 2.46 3.50 -5.95
N TYR A 44 2.01 2.45 -5.28
CA TYR A 44 1.52 2.53 -3.90
C TYR A 44 2.22 1.48 -3.05
N ALA A 45 2.49 1.83 -1.80
CA ALA A 45 3.02 0.88 -0.83
C ALA A 45 2.26 1.02 0.47
N PHE A 46 1.81 -0.09 1.03
CA PHE A 46 1.05 -0.11 2.27
C PHE A 46 1.34 -1.40 3.04
N ARG A 47 1.12 -1.33 4.34
CA ARG A 47 1.35 -2.48 5.21
C ARG A 47 0.37 -3.61 4.88
N ASN A 48 0.87 -4.84 4.88
CA ASN A 48 0.09 -6.02 4.49
C ASN A 48 -0.77 -6.55 5.64
N VAL A 49 -1.53 -5.67 6.26
CA VAL A 49 -2.37 -6.04 7.42
C VAL A 49 -3.63 -5.19 7.39
N CYS A 50 -4.79 -5.84 7.38
CA CYS A 50 -6.04 -5.16 7.62
C CYS A 50 -6.17 -4.88 9.12
N PRO A 51 -6.34 -3.63 9.54
CA PRO A 51 -6.40 -3.32 10.97
C PRO A 51 -7.59 -3.90 11.70
N HIS A 52 -8.61 -4.35 10.97
CA HIS A 52 -9.80 -4.94 11.56
C HIS A 52 -9.54 -6.33 12.13
N GLN A 53 -8.92 -7.23 11.36
CA GLN A 53 -8.69 -8.61 11.79
C GLN A 53 -7.32 -9.16 11.39
N GLY A 54 -6.42 -8.33 10.95
CA GLY A 54 -5.07 -8.78 10.60
C GLY A 54 -4.97 -9.53 9.29
N ALA A 55 -6.00 -9.54 8.46
CA ALA A 55 -5.97 -10.23 7.18
C ALA A 55 -4.93 -9.60 6.25
N PRO A 56 -4.21 -10.42 5.45
CA PRO A 56 -3.24 -9.89 4.51
C PRO A 56 -3.94 -9.17 3.35
N LEU A 57 -3.63 -7.89 3.19
CA LEU A 57 -4.20 -7.08 2.10
C LEU A 57 -3.63 -7.45 0.73
N MET A 58 -2.50 -8.14 0.70
CA MET A 58 -1.89 -8.64 -0.52
C MET A 58 -2.85 -9.45 -1.38
N CYS A 59 -3.75 -10.18 -0.75
CA CYS A 59 -4.74 -11.03 -1.41
C CYS A 59 -6.03 -10.27 -1.74
N GLY A 60 -6.14 -9.01 -1.32
CA GLY A 60 -7.35 -8.23 -1.54
C GLY A 60 -7.41 -7.63 -2.94
N PRO A 61 -8.61 -7.46 -3.49
CA PRO A 61 -8.75 -6.82 -4.79
C PRO A 61 -8.45 -5.32 -4.73
N ILE A 62 -7.91 -4.80 -5.82
CA ILE A 62 -7.77 -3.36 -6.02
C ILE A 62 -8.92 -2.93 -6.93
N THR A 63 -9.74 -2.03 -6.44
CA THR A 63 -10.98 -1.64 -7.11
C THR A 63 -11.23 -0.16 -6.94
N GLY A 64 -12.39 0.30 -7.37
CA GLY A 64 -12.97 1.55 -6.93
C GLY A 64 -14.00 1.30 -5.84
N THR A 65 -14.76 2.31 -5.53
CA THR A 65 -15.81 2.24 -4.53
C THR A 65 -17.01 3.04 -4.98
N MET A 66 -18.17 2.77 -4.37
CA MET A 66 -19.37 3.54 -4.63
C MET A 66 -19.29 4.88 -3.91
N VAL A 67 -19.43 5.96 -4.64
CA VAL A 67 -19.47 7.31 -4.09
C VAL A 67 -20.85 7.90 -4.33
N ALA A 68 -21.36 8.63 -3.34
CA ALA A 68 -22.64 9.30 -3.46
C ALA A 68 -22.48 10.54 -4.34
N SER A 69 -23.29 10.65 -5.39
CA SER A 69 -23.26 11.82 -6.27
C SER A 69 -24.49 12.72 -6.11
N ALA A 70 -25.68 12.13 -6.00
CA ALA A 70 -26.92 12.83 -5.80
C ALA A 70 -27.87 11.95 -4.97
N PRO A 71 -28.94 12.50 -4.39
CA PRO A 71 -29.89 11.69 -3.66
C PRO A 71 -30.40 10.50 -4.50
N HIS A 72 -30.30 9.31 -3.93
CA HIS A 72 -30.69 8.05 -4.57
C HIS A 72 -29.85 7.67 -5.80
N GLN A 73 -28.72 8.34 -6.01
CA GLN A 73 -27.78 7.98 -7.07
C GLN A 73 -26.43 7.62 -6.48
N TYR A 74 -25.82 6.58 -7.03
CA TYR A 74 -24.50 6.12 -6.63
C TYR A 74 -23.65 5.97 -7.88
N GLU A 75 -22.45 6.56 -7.83
CA GLU A 75 -21.48 6.41 -8.91
C GLU A 75 -20.31 5.58 -8.43
N TYR A 76 -19.77 4.77 -9.33
CA TYR A 76 -18.54 4.05 -9.06
C TYR A 76 -17.39 5.01 -9.28
N GLY A 77 -16.64 5.27 -8.22
CA GLY A 77 -15.52 6.22 -8.28
C GLY A 77 -14.26 5.65 -7.67
N CYS A 78 -13.20 6.46 -7.69
CA CYS A 78 -11.88 6.09 -7.17
C CYS A 78 -11.37 4.78 -7.76
N ASP A 79 -11.61 4.55 -9.04
CA ASP A 79 -11.25 3.33 -9.72
C ASP A 79 -9.74 3.08 -9.63
N ASN A 80 -9.35 1.85 -9.27
CA ASN A 80 -7.96 1.45 -9.07
C ASN A 80 -7.23 2.21 -7.96
N GLU A 81 -7.95 2.87 -7.06
CA GLU A 81 -7.36 3.59 -5.93
C GLU A 81 -7.63 2.92 -4.58
N ILE A 82 -8.46 1.90 -4.56
CA ILE A 82 -8.96 1.26 -3.34
C ILE A 82 -8.43 -0.17 -3.26
N VAL A 83 -7.88 -0.52 -2.08
CA VAL A 83 -7.60 -1.92 -1.74
C VAL A 83 -8.68 -2.40 -0.77
N ARG A 84 -9.20 -3.60 -1.01
CA ARG A 84 -10.24 -4.18 -0.18
C ARG A 84 -9.70 -5.34 0.62
N CYS A 85 -10.03 -5.38 1.92
CA CYS A 85 -9.70 -6.52 2.76
C CYS A 85 -10.44 -7.77 2.26
N PRO A 86 -9.75 -8.91 2.07
CA PRO A 86 -10.41 -10.10 1.53
C PRO A 86 -11.39 -10.78 2.48
N LEU A 87 -11.33 -10.50 3.78
CA LEU A 87 -12.23 -11.15 4.75
C LEU A 87 -13.58 -10.46 4.89
N HIS A 88 -13.57 -9.15 5.13
CA HIS A 88 -14.81 -8.43 5.46
C HIS A 88 -15.10 -7.25 4.53
N GLY A 89 -14.33 -7.11 3.47
CA GLY A 89 -14.59 -6.08 2.48
C GLY A 89 -14.31 -4.65 2.93
N TRP A 90 -13.54 -4.46 3.99
CA TRP A 90 -13.13 -3.11 4.38
C TRP A 90 -12.26 -2.51 3.29
N GLU A 91 -12.55 -1.26 2.95
CA GLU A 91 -11.91 -0.58 1.84
C GLU A 91 -11.01 0.54 2.34
N PHE A 92 -9.85 0.67 1.74
CA PHE A 92 -8.86 1.69 2.11
C PHE A 92 -8.32 2.38 0.88
N HIS A 93 -8.15 3.69 0.99
CA HIS A 93 -7.43 4.45 -0.04
C HIS A 93 -5.94 4.09 0.02
N MET A 94 -5.39 3.62 -1.08
CA MET A 94 -3.98 3.21 -1.11
C MET A 94 -3.02 4.40 -0.98
N ALA A 95 -3.44 5.58 -1.41
CA ALA A 95 -2.59 6.77 -1.34
C ALA A 95 -2.45 7.30 0.09
N THR A 96 -3.52 7.27 0.88
CA THR A 96 -3.55 7.87 2.22
C THR A 96 -3.61 6.86 3.35
N GLY A 97 -4.06 5.65 3.05
CA GLY A 97 -4.31 4.62 4.05
C GLY A 97 -5.65 4.76 4.78
N LYS A 98 -6.42 5.79 4.48
CA LYS A 98 -7.67 6.05 5.18
C LYS A 98 -8.77 5.09 4.75
N SER A 99 -9.61 4.70 5.71
CA SER A 99 -10.80 3.90 5.43
C SER A 99 -11.80 4.69 4.59
N VAL A 100 -12.36 4.03 3.58
CA VAL A 100 -13.41 4.64 2.74
C VAL A 100 -14.66 4.96 3.55
N ALA A 101 -14.98 4.14 4.54
CA ALA A 101 -16.15 4.35 5.40
C ALA A 101 -15.95 5.47 6.43
N GLN A 102 -14.86 6.22 6.32
CA GLN A 102 -14.54 7.35 7.20
C GLN A 102 -14.52 6.99 8.70
N ARG A 103 -14.01 5.80 8.98
CA ARG A 103 -13.77 5.40 10.35
C ARG A 103 -12.46 5.99 10.80
N ASP A 104 -12.51 7.15 11.45
CA ASP A 104 -11.35 7.98 11.77
C ASP A 104 -10.26 7.26 12.54
N THR A 105 -10.61 6.21 13.27
CA THR A 105 -9.66 5.43 14.06
C THR A 105 -9.03 4.28 13.29
N VAL A 106 -9.45 4.05 12.03
CA VAL A 106 -9.02 2.89 11.25
C VAL A 106 -8.32 3.36 9.99
N SER A 107 -7.06 3.01 9.87
CA SER A 107 -6.27 3.29 8.68
C SER A 107 -5.19 2.23 8.52
N ILE A 108 -4.68 2.09 7.32
CA ILE A 108 -3.49 1.29 7.06
C ILE A 108 -2.28 2.20 6.94
N LYS A 109 -1.12 1.70 7.33
CA LYS A 109 0.13 2.45 7.15
C LYS A 109 0.51 2.45 5.69
N THR A 110 0.85 3.61 5.15
CA THR A 110 1.37 3.76 3.79
C THR A 110 2.82 4.20 3.85
N TYR A 111 3.53 3.96 2.75
CA TYR A 111 4.94 4.30 2.63
C TYR A 111 5.17 5.06 1.33
N PRO A 112 5.91 6.18 1.35
CA PRO A 112 6.24 6.88 0.12
C PRO A 112 7.07 6.00 -0.80
N VAL A 113 6.79 6.08 -2.09
CA VAL A 113 7.51 5.35 -3.14
C VAL A 113 8.07 6.37 -4.11
N GLU A 114 9.33 6.20 -4.47
CA GLU A 114 9.98 7.01 -5.48
C GLU A 114 10.64 6.14 -6.52
N THR A 115 10.88 6.71 -7.67
CA THR A 115 11.62 6.03 -8.74
C THR A 115 12.79 6.90 -9.19
N ASN A 116 13.89 6.24 -9.49
CA ASN A 116 14.94 6.88 -10.25
C ASN A 116 14.97 6.24 -11.65
N ALA A 117 16.01 6.49 -12.46
CA ALA A 117 16.07 5.97 -13.82
C ALA A 117 16.06 4.44 -13.89
N GLU A 118 16.49 3.76 -12.83
CA GLU A 118 16.72 2.31 -12.85
C GLU A 118 15.88 1.54 -11.83
N HIS A 119 15.60 2.14 -10.66
CA HIS A 119 15.02 1.40 -9.54
C HIS A 119 13.79 2.09 -8.95
N ILE A 120 12.95 1.26 -8.34
CA ILE A 120 11.87 1.68 -7.48
C ILE A 120 12.41 1.64 -6.05
N LEU A 121 12.15 2.71 -5.29
CA LEU A 121 12.60 2.85 -3.92
C LEU A 121 11.42 3.08 -2.99
N ILE A 122 11.51 2.55 -1.78
CA ILE A 122 10.50 2.76 -0.75
C ILE A 122 11.14 3.50 0.43
N GLN A 123 10.38 4.43 1.01
CA GLN A 123 10.83 5.14 2.20
C GLN A 123 10.45 4.34 3.44
N LEU A 124 11.45 3.94 4.20
CA LEU A 124 11.26 3.24 5.47
C LEU A 124 11.73 4.12 6.62
N PRO A 125 11.17 3.92 7.85
CA PRO A 125 11.57 4.75 8.99
C PRO A 125 13.03 4.53 9.40
N ARG A 126 13.60 3.38 9.05
CA ARG A 126 15.02 3.08 9.32
C ARG A 126 15.51 2.03 8.32
N GLN A 127 16.83 1.91 8.23
CA GLN A 127 17.45 0.87 7.40
C GLN A 127 17.11 -0.50 8.00
N PRO A 128 16.49 -1.40 7.22
CA PRO A 128 16.19 -2.74 7.73
C PRO A 128 17.46 -3.59 7.80
N GLU A 129 17.51 -4.49 8.80
CA GLU A 129 18.57 -5.48 8.89
C GLU A 129 18.33 -6.65 7.95
N ASN A 130 17.05 -7.02 7.78
CA ASN A 130 16.63 -8.08 6.88
C ASN A 130 15.67 -7.50 5.86
N PHE A 131 15.92 -7.74 4.59
CA PHE A 131 15.11 -7.20 3.53
C PHE A 131 14.99 -8.22 2.41
N ALA A 132 13.76 -8.54 2.03
CA ALA A 132 13.49 -9.47 0.94
C ALA A 132 12.27 -9.00 0.15
N VAL A 133 12.25 -9.32 -1.14
CA VAL A 133 11.14 -8.97 -2.03
C VAL A 133 10.64 -10.25 -2.68
N HIS A 134 9.33 -10.47 -2.56
CA HIS A 134 8.68 -11.66 -3.11
C HIS A 134 7.66 -11.28 -4.16
N SER A 135 7.62 -12.08 -5.21
CA SER A 135 6.62 -11.92 -6.25
C SER A 135 5.27 -12.37 -5.73
N ALA A 136 4.24 -11.54 -5.92
CA ALA A 136 2.87 -11.90 -5.63
C ALA A 136 2.28 -12.70 -6.80
N ARG A 137 1.46 -13.63 -6.46
CA ARG A 137 0.66 -14.35 -7.44
C ARG A 137 -0.81 -14.08 -7.19
#